data_47cfc70bd1052b23a9f4213f60aa3911
#
_entry.id   47cfc70bd1052b23a9f4213f60aa3911
#
_cell.length_a   1.000
_cell.length_b   1.000
_cell.length_c   1.000
_cell.angle_alpha   90.00
_cell.angle_beta   90.00
_cell.angle_gamma   90.00
#
_symmetry.space_group_name_H-M   'P 1'
#
loop_
_entity.id
_entity.type
_entity.pdbx_description
1 polymer ?
#
loop_
_entity_poly.entity_id
_entity_poly.type
_entity_poly.pdbx_seq_one_letter_code
_entity_poly.pdbx_strand_id
1 'polypeptide(L)'
;MLQAIAPAPVSSSASTATSAMPWVNRPLMPLSEAAPYTVLSAQELYPRICVRDPYFALKDVTVLPGEVVARVPVQMDPDAQAMPIGLGEAGRHLAILGSCASALVAPKDGQHFYLASAARGQWLQPAPQERTTDLLWALAQAEYTGKRTCTARTLLSLSDGTPLFRLEVDYNVLSAAAFTRLFGQAKLEMRAAPRPADNVQRTPEEWAKLRQNPYSKPLELTDWQMDGGSLRSSLVVTPELCKGHFAMHPVMPVAVVAGGMTRMATTLGRSLEQCDTARFVAKDVKLSADSLAYAGQTVVFGAHRKQVRGADHTFACTASVGERVVAQLDVTFTRVD
;
A
#
# COMPACT_ATOMS: atom_id res chain seq x y z
N MET A 1 -8.24 15.26 31.06
CA MET A 1 -8.65 13.84 31.11
C MET A 1 -9.43 13.56 29.84
N LEU A 2 -8.80 13.03 28.82
CA LEU A 2 -9.45 12.57 27.59
C LEU A 2 -9.66 11.06 27.76
N GLN A 3 -10.92 10.66 27.91
CA GLN A 3 -11.29 9.25 27.90
C GLN A 3 -11.00 8.67 26.52
N ALA A 4 -10.19 7.63 26.52
CA ALA A 4 -9.97 6.77 25.36
C ALA A 4 -11.32 6.11 24.99
N ILE A 5 -11.80 6.36 23.79
CA ILE A 5 -12.94 5.63 23.21
C ILE A 5 -12.40 4.24 22.87
N ALA A 6 -12.77 3.25 23.69
CA ALA A 6 -12.46 1.85 23.43
C ALA A 6 -13.17 1.40 22.14
N PRO A 7 -12.52 0.60 21.30
CA PRO A 7 -13.18 0.00 20.15
C PRO A 7 -14.23 -1.00 20.64
N ALA A 8 -15.41 -0.97 20.02
CA ALA A 8 -16.46 -1.93 20.27
C ALA A 8 -16.00 -3.36 19.95
N PRO A 9 -16.43 -4.38 20.70
CA PRO A 9 -16.03 -5.75 20.46
C PRO A 9 -16.56 -6.23 19.09
N VAL A 10 -15.64 -6.64 18.23
CA VAL A 10 -15.96 -7.28 16.96
C VAL A 10 -16.48 -8.70 17.25
N SER A 11 -17.79 -8.91 17.12
CA SER A 11 -18.38 -10.24 17.17
C SER A 11 -17.86 -11.06 15.98
N SER A 12 -17.05 -12.08 16.27
CA SER A 12 -16.58 -13.06 15.29
C SER A 12 -17.71 -14.03 14.96
N SER A 13 -18.46 -13.75 13.90
CA SER A 13 -19.20 -14.78 13.18
C SER A 13 -18.39 -15.16 11.95
N ALA A 14 -17.61 -16.23 12.04
CA ALA A 14 -16.94 -16.85 10.91
C ALA A 14 -18.00 -17.46 10.00
N SER A 15 -18.38 -16.75 8.95
CA SER A 15 -19.03 -17.32 7.79
C SER A 15 -17.95 -17.49 6.71
N THR A 16 -17.41 -18.70 6.59
CA THR A 16 -16.59 -19.16 5.46
C THR A 16 -17.50 -19.40 4.24
N ALA A 17 -18.10 -18.37 3.71
CA ALA A 17 -18.61 -18.40 2.35
C ALA A 17 -17.52 -17.75 1.48
N THR A 18 -16.75 -18.59 0.79
CA THR A 18 -15.92 -18.17 -0.35
C THR A 18 -16.89 -17.69 -1.42
N SER A 19 -17.32 -16.44 -1.31
CA SER A 19 -18.08 -15.77 -2.35
C SER A 19 -17.15 -15.69 -3.56
N ALA A 20 -17.39 -16.57 -4.53
CA ALA A 20 -16.76 -16.51 -5.83
C ALA A 20 -16.99 -15.10 -6.37
N MET A 21 -15.91 -14.33 -6.52
CA MET A 21 -15.97 -13.01 -7.13
C MET A 21 -16.19 -13.22 -8.62
N PRO A 22 -17.39 -12.95 -9.18
CA PRO A 22 -17.73 -13.31 -10.56
C PRO A 22 -16.88 -12.61 -11.62
N TRP A 23 -16.12 -11.59 -11.23
CA TRP A 23 -15.25 -10.82 -12.11
C TRP A 23 -13.78 -11.28 -12.10
N VAL A 24 -13.35 -12.16 -11.18
CA VAL A 24 -11.99 -12.74 -11.16
C VAL A 24 -11.69 -13.56 -12.42
N ASN A 25 -12.73 -14.13 -13.04
CA ASN A 25 -12.62 -14.91 -14.28
C ASN A 25 -13.02 -14.12 -15.53
N ARG A 26 -13.29 -12.82 -15.40
CA ARG A 26 -13.61 -11.97 -16.54
C ARG A 26 -12.29 -11.54 -17.17
N PRO A 27 -12.02 -11.92 -18.45
CA PRO A 27 -10.85 -11.39 -19.14
C PRO A 27 -10.96 -9.86 -19.12
N LEU A 28 -9.92 -9.17 -18.66
CA LEU A 28 -9.80 -7.74 -18.84
C LEU A 28 -9.68 -7.53 -20.36
N MET A 29 -10.83 -7.30 -21.02
CA MET A 29 -10.85 -7.01 -22.44
C MET A 29 -10.00 -5.76 -22.66
N PRO A 30 -9.09 -5.74 -23.63
CA PRO A 30 -8.53 -4.49 -24.09
C PRO A 30 -9.71 -3.55 -24.38
N LEU A 31 -9.57 -2.27 -24.01
CA LEU A 31 -10.59 -1.23 -24.20
C LEU A 31 -10.96 -1.15 -25.71
N SER A 32 -11.69 -2.10 -26.24
CA SER A 32 -12.13 -2.13 -27.62
C SER A 32 -13.59 -1.70 -27.70
N GLU A 33 -13.77 -0.52 -28.25
CA GLU A 33 -14.84 -0.05 -29.14
C GLU A 33 -16.31 -0.06 -28.71
N ALA A 34 -16.76 -0.71 -27.63
CA ALA A 34 -18.20 -0.96 -27.47
C ALA A 34 -18.91 -0.31 -26.27
N ALA A 35 -18.22 0.30 -25.34
CA ALA A 35 -18.87 0.97 -24.20
C ALA A 35 -18.40 2.42 -24.07
N PRO A 36 -19.29 3.37 -23.73
CA PRO A 36 -18.87 4.72 -23.43
C PRO A 36 -17.94 4.70 -22.20
N TYR A 37 -16.68 5.02 -22.42
CA TYR A 37 -15.69 5.14 -21.34
C TYR A 37 -15.25 6.59 -21.20
N THR A 38 -14.90 6.99 -19.99
CA THR A 38 -14.35 8.31 -19.71
C THR A 38 -12.93 8.14 -19.15
N VAL A 39 -11.95 8.72 -19.83
CA VAL A 39 -10.60 8.82 -19.32
C VAL A 39 -10.55 9.98 -18.33
N LEU A 40 -10.14 9.71 -17.10
CA LEU A 40 -9.98 10.73 -16.07
C LEU A 40 -8.56 11.29 -16.08
N SER A 41 -8.48 12.61 -16.14
CA SER A 41 -7.19 13.29 -15.98
C SER A 41 -6.71 13.26 -14.53
N ALA A 42 -5.40 13.35 -14.35
CA ALA A 42 -4.80 13.54 -13.04
C ALA A 42 -5.35 14.78 -12.30
N GLN A 43 -5.71 15.83 -13.03
CA GLN A 43 -6.29 17.06 -12.48
C GLN A 43 -7.67 16.83 -11.88
N GLU A 44 -8.45 15.90 -12.40
CA GLU A 44 -9.76 15.53 -11.86
C GLU A 44 -9.65 14.58 -10.65
N LEU A 45 -8.69 13.64 -10.69
CA LEU A 45 -8.54 12.61 -9.66
C LEU A 45 -7.83 13.12 -8.41
N TYR A 46 -6.72 13.85 -8.57
CA TYR A 46 -5.85 14.24 -7.45
C TYR A 46 -6.59 15.03 -6.35
N PRO A 47 -7.45 16.03 -6.69
CA PRO A 47 -8.21 16.72 -5.66
C PRO A 47 -9.20 15.81 -4.93
N ARG A 48 -9.80 14.83 -5.62
CA ARG A 48 -10.84 13.97 -5.05
C ARG A 48 -10.29 12.98 -4.02
N ILE A 49 -9.07 12.45 -4.25
CA ILE A 49 -8.46 11.43 -3.39
C ILE A 49 -7.28 11.95 -2.55
N CYS A 50 -6.90 13.22 -2.70
CA CYS A 50 -5.77 13.87 -2.00
C CYS A 50 -4.41 13.20 -2.25
N VAL A 51 -4.26 12.48 -3.37
CA VAL A 51 -3.05 11.76 -3.76
C VAL A 51 -2.62 12.23 -5.15
N ARG A 52 -1.31 12.42 -5.35
CA ARG A 52 -0.72 12.91 -6.60
C ARG A 52 0.67 12.30 -6.85
N ASP A 53 1.28 12.65 -7.97
CA ASP A 53 2.66 12.29 -8.27
C ASP A 53 3.63 12.71 -7.14
N PRO A 54 4.68 11.91 -6.87
CA PRO A 54 5.06 10.64 -7.51
C PRO A 54 4.42 9.39 -6.86
N TYR A 55 3.62 9.56 -5.79
CA TYR A 55 2.95 8.42 -5.14
C TYR A 55 1.88 7.81 -6.06
N PHE A 56 1.12 8.66 -6.74
CA PHE A 56 0.18 8.27 -7.80
C PHE A 56 0.96 8.01 -9.09
N ALA A 57 1.09 6.76 -9.50
CA ALA A 57 1.82 6.38 -10.70
C ALA A 57 0.97 5.66 -11.75
N LEU A 58 -0.34 5.52 -11.50
CA LEU A 58 -1.27 4.91 -12.45
C LEU A 58 -1.34 5.70 -13.75
N LYS A 59 -1.50 4.99 -14.86
CA LYS A 59 -1.64 5.54 -16.21
C LYS A 59 -3.01 5.22 -16.76
N ASP A 60 -3.52 6.07 -17.64
CA ASP A 60 -4.72 5.83 -18.43
C ASP A 60 -5.92 5.39 -17.56
N VAL A 61 -6.16 6.11 -16.44
CA VAL A 61 -7.26 5.79 -15.55
C VAL A 61 -8.58 6.03 -16.28
N THR A 62 -9.35 4.99 -16.46
CA THR A 62 -10.56 4.98 -17.28
C THR A 62 -11.74 4.48 -16.45
N VAL A 63 -12.87 5.18 -16.54
CA VAL A 63 -14.13 4.81 -15.91
C VAL A 63 -14.96 4.01 -16.89
N LEU A 64 -15.37 2.84 -16.45
CA LEU A 64 -16.33 1.98 -17.11
C LEU A 64 -17.60 1.90 -16.26
N PRO A 65 -18.75 1.42 -16.76
CA PRO A 65 -19.95 1.22 -15.96
C PRO A 65 -19.68 0.32 -14.72
N GLY A 66 -19.66 0.92 -13.53
CA GLY A 66 -19.42 0.25 -12.25
C GLY A 66 -17.97 -0.12 -11.93
N GLU A 67 -16.99 0.25 -12.76
CA GLU A 67 -15.59 -0.14 -12.63
C GLU A 67 -14.64 1.01 -12.97
N VAL A 68 -13.43 0.93 -12.41
CA VAL A 68 -12.31 1.80 -12.82
C VAL A 68 -11.15 0.91 -13.20
N VAL A 69 -10.57 1.17 -14.36
CA VAL A 69 -9.39 0.44 -14.84
C VAL A 69 -8.22 1.40 -15.01
N ALA A 70 -7.00 0.89 -14.88
CA ALA A 70 -5.79 1.65 -15.11
C ALA A 70 -4.65 0.75 -15.55
N ARG A 71 -3.63 1.35 -16.15
CA ARG A 71 -2.34 0.70 -16.41
C ARG A 71 -1.40 0.99 -15.24
N VAL A 72 -0.70 -0.05 -14.80
CA VAL A 72 0.17 -0.05 -13.62
C VAL A 72 1.62 -0.22 -14.06
N PRO A 73 2.49 0.78 -13.83
CA PRO A 73 3.91 0.63 -14.10
C PRO A 73 4.58 -0.20 -13.00
N VAL A 74 5.59 -0.98 -13.36
CA VAL A 74 6.50 -1.63 -12.41
C VAL A 74 7.70 -0.71 -12.20
N GLN A 75 7.83 -0.12 -11.03
CA GLN A 75 8.81 0.91 -10.72
C GLN A 75 10.00 0.40 -9.92
N MET A 76 9.80 -0.66 -9.10
CA MET A 76 10.83 -1.23 -8.24
C MET A 76 11.23 -2.64 -8.68
N ASP A 77 12.45 -3.02 -8.31
CA ASP A 77 12.85 -4.41 -8.31
C ASP A 77 12.13 -5.14 -7.16
N PRO A 78 11.47 -6.28 -7.42
CA PRO A 78 10.80 -7.06 -6.37
C PRO A 78 11.77 -7.77 -5.40
N ASP A 79 13.10 -7.66 -5.59
CA ASP A 79 14.17 -8.24 -4.77
C ASP A 79 14.00 -9.77 -4.59
N ALA A 80 13.78 -10.21 -3.35
CA ALA A 80 13.59 -11.63 -3.02
C ALA A 80 12.25 -12.20 -3.51
N GLN A 81 11.37 -11.39 -4.07
CA GLN A 81 10.06 -11.85 -4.52
C GLN A 81 10.12 -12.31 -5.98
N ALA A 82 9.76 -13.57 -6.22
CA ALA A 82 9.71 -14.17 -7.57
C ALA A 82 8.38 -13.84 -8.25
N MET A 83 8.10 -12.56 -8.40
CA MET A 83 6.85 -12.02 -8.94
C MET A 83 7.14 -10.89 -9.93
N PRO A 84 6.24 -10.61 -10.90
CA PRO A 84 6.43 -9.55 -11.91
C PRO A 84 6.53 -8.16 -11.30
N ILE A 85 5.94 -7.95 -10.13
CA ILE A 85 5.92 -6.73 -9.33
C ILE A 85 5.96 -7.10 -7.85
N GLY A 86 6.67 -6.34 -7.02
CA GLY A 86 6.72 -6.57 -5.57
C GLY A 86 5.36 -6.36 -4.89
N LEU A 87 5.07 -7.17 -3.86
CA LEU A 87 3.77 -7.15 -3.16
C LEU A 87 3.41 -5.78 -2.60
N GLY A 88 4.37 -5.06 -2.00
CA GLY A 88 4.16 -3.71 -1.46
C GLY A 88 3.85 -2.69 -2.56
N GLU A 89 4.50 -2.80 -3.72
CA GLU A 89 4.24 -1.93 -4.87
C GLU A 89 2.88 -2.22 -5.50
N ALA A 90 2.54 -3.51 -5.71
CA ALA A 90 1.23 -3.93 -6.18
C ALA A 90 0.12 -3.41 -5.26
N GLY A 91 0.28 -3.60 -3.94
CA GLY A 91 -0.65 -3.09 -2.93
C GLY A 91 -0.84 -1.58 -2.98
N ARG A 92 0.24 -0.81 -3.21
CA ARG A 92 0.18 0.64 -3.40
C ARG A 92 -0.70 1.04 -4.58
N HIS A 93 -0.45 0.47 -5.75
CA HIS A 93 -1.19 0.81 -6.97
C HIS A 93 -2.66 0.41 -6.85
N LEU A 94 -2.95 -0.77 -6.31
CA LEU A 94 -4.31 -1.24 -6.12
C LEU A 94 -5.08 -0.41 -5.07
N ALA A 95 -4.44 -0.02 -3.97
CA ALA A 95 -5.07 0.87 -2.99
C ALA A 95 -5.35 2.27 -3.57
N ILE A 96 -4.47 2.80 -4.42
CA ILE A 96 -4.73 4.07 -5.11
C ILE A 96 -5.90 3.93 -6.09
N LEU A 97 -5.94 2.87 -6.89
CA LEU A 97 -7.04 2.63 -7.83
C LEU A 97 -8.37 2.40 -7.10
N GLY A 98 -8.33 1.68 -5.97
CA GLY A 98 -9.48 1.51 -5.09
C GLY A 98 -10.00 2.84 -4.53
N SER A 99 -9.12 3.78 -4.17
CA SER A 99 -9.53 5.12 -3.75
C SER A 99 -10.14 5.94 -4.90
N CYS A 100 -9.66 5.76 -6.14
CA CYS A 100 -10.28 6.35 -7.32
C CYS A 100 -11.71 5.81 -7.51
N ALA A 101 -11.89 4.50 -7.47
CA ALA A 101 -13.21 3.88 -7.55
C ALA A 101 -14.14 4.36 -6.42
N SER A 102 -13.61 4.44 -5.19
CA SER A 102 -14.37 4.95 -4.03
C SER A 102 -14.80 6.42 -4.20
N ALA A 103 -13.95 7.25 -4.82
CA ALA A 103 -14.27 8.66 -5.08
C ALA A 103 -15.38 8.85 -6.12
N LEU A 104 -15.52 7.91 -7.06
CA LEU A 104 -16.56 7.97 -8.09
C LEU A 104 -17.95 7.55 -7.58
N VAL A 105 -17.99 6.67 -6.58
CA VAL A 105 -19.25 6.24 -5.94
C VAL A 105 -19.54 6.99 -4.64
N ALA A 106 -18.76 8.06 -4.35
CA ALA A 106 -18.93 8.84 -3.14
C ALA A 106 -20.31 9.51 -3.10
N PRO A 107 -21.05 9.46 -1.97
CA PRO A 107 -22.37 10.07 -1.84
C PRO A 107 -22.38 11.58 -2.01
N LYS A 108 -21.22 12.20 -1.87
CA LYS A 108 -21.02 13.66 -2.02
C LYS A 108 -19.74 13.89 -2.79
N ASP A 109 -19.83 14.77 -3.78
CA ASP A 109 -18.65 15.29 -4.45
C ASP A 109 -17.78 16.08 -3.48
N GLY A 110 -16.47 16.05 -3.72
CA GLY A 110 -15.54 16.86 -2.95
C GLY A 110 -14.22 16.12 -2.66
N GLN A 111 -13.41 16.79 -1.87
CA GLN A 111 -12.12 16.32 -1.43
C GLN A 111 -12.28 15.37 -0.24
N HIS A 112 -11.81 14.13 -0.41
CA HIS A 112 -11.83 13.13 0.64
C HIS A 112 -10.43 12.50 0.81
N PHE A 113 -10.13 12.15 2.06
CA PHE A 113 -8.96 11.39 2.44
C PHE A 113 -9.40 9.92 2.64
N TYR A 114 -8.87 9.03 1.82
CA TYR A 114 -9.12 7.59 1.90
C TYR A 114 -7.99 6.94 2.68
N LEU A 115 -8.21 6.70 3.97
CA LEU A 115 -7.24 6.07 4.85
C LEU A 115 -7.49 4.56 4.85
N ALA A 116 -6.65 3.80 4.21
CA ALA A 116 -6.71 2.34 4.28
C ALA A 116 -6.52 1.90 5.73
N SER A 117 -7.53 1.29 6.31
CA SER A 117 -7.54 0.77 7.70
C SER A 117 -7.31 -0.73 7.76
N ALA A 118 -7.68 -1.46 6.70
CA ALA A 118 -7.39 -2.87 6.55
C ALA A 118 -7.25 -3.23 5.07
N ALA A 119 -6.50 -4.28 4.80
CA ALA A 119 -6.44 -4.88 3.48
C ALA A 119 -6.29 -6.40 3.58
N ARG A 120 -6.89 -7.12 2.63
CA ARG A 120 -6.78 -8.57 2.48
C ARG A 120 -6.48 -8.89 1.03
N GLY A 121 -5.44 -9.65 0.77
CA GLY A 121 -5.04 -9.96 -0.59
C GLY A 121 -4.61 -11.40 -0.77
N GLN A 122 -4.67 -11.84 -2.02
CA GLN A 122 -4.20 -13.15 -2.44
C GLN A 122 -3.51 -13.04 -3.77
N TRP A 123 -2.31 -13.60 -3.84
CA TRP A 123 -1.59 -13.81 -5.09
C TRP A 123 -2.16 -15.05 -5.80
N LEU A 124 -2.44 -14.94 -7.08
CA LEU A 124 -3.22 -15.95 -7.82
C LEU A 124 -2.33 -16.88 -8.68
N GLN A 125 -1.05 -16.52 -8.85
CA GLN A 125 -0.09 -17.30 -9.62
C GLN A 125 0.92 -17.96 -8.68
N PRO A 126 0.84 -19.28 -8.46
CA PRO A 126 1.71 -19.97 -7.51
C PRO A 126 3.14 -20.17 -8.04
N ALA A 127 3.32 -20.14 -9.37
CA ALA A 127 4.63 -20.32 -9.98
C ALA A 127 5.46 -19.03 -9.94
N PRO A 128 6.79 -19.15 -9.82
CA PRO A 128 7.69 -18.02 -9.96
C PRO A 128 7.50 -17.34 -11.30
N GLN A 129 7.55 -16.00 -11.29
CA GLN A 129 7.48 -15.18 -12.49
C GLN A 129 8.61 -14.17 -12.48
N GLU A 130 9.13 -13.85 -13.65
CA GLU A 130 10.15 -12.82 -13.77
C GLU A 130 9.52 -11.42 -13.67
N ARG A 131 10.33 -10.46 -13.26
CA ARG A 131 9.95 -9.04 -13.29
C ARG A 131 9.58 -8.64 -14.71
N THR A 132 8.46 -7.98 -14.86
CA THR A 132 8.06 -7.38 -16.15
C THR A 132 8.43 -5.90 -16.21
N THR A 133 8.82 -5.44 -17.38
CA THR A 133 8.94 -4.01 -17.72
C THR A 133 7.66 -3.48 -18.37
N ASP A 134 6.74 -4.39 -18.74
CA ASP A 134 5.47 -4.03 -19.35
C ASP A 134 4.53 -3.39 -18.32
N LEU A 135 3.60 -2.61 -18.81
CA LEU A 135 2.52 -2.09 -17.98
C LEU A 135 1.54 -3.23 -17.68
N LEU A 136 1.27 -3.40 -16.39
CA LEU A 136 0.22 -4.29 -15.94
C LEU A 136 -1.15 -3.60 -16.05
N TRP A 137 -2.23 -4.39 -15.96
CA TRP A 137 -3.59 -3.87 -15.88
C TRP A 137 -4.12 -3.98 -14.45
N ALA A 138 -4.88 -3.00 -14.03
CA ALA A 138 -5.61 -3.07 -12.77
C ALA A 138 -7.06 -2.65 -12.96
N LEU A 139 -7.94 -3.30 -12.21
CA LEU A 139 -9.37 -3.03 -12.14
C LEU A 139 -9.78 -2.80 -10.70
N ALA A 140 -10.70 -1.88 -10.45
CA ALA A 140 -11.27 -1.63 -9.14
C ALA A 140 -12.78 -1.41 -9.21
N GLN A 141 -13.47 -1.94 -8.21
CA GLN A 141 -14.86 -1.63 -7.87
C GLN A 141 -14.91 -1.17 -6.41
N ALA A 142 -15.83 -0.29 -6.06
CA ALA A 142 -15.96 0.17 -4.69
C ALA A 142 -17.42 0.31 -4.28
N GLU A 143 -17.67 0.13 -2.98
CA GLU A 143 -18.96 0.32 -2.37
C GLU A 143 -18.85 1.00 -1.00
N TYR A 144 -19.75 1.91 -0.68
CA TYR A 144 -19.82 2.48 0.65
C TYR A 144 -20.57 1.53 1.58
N THR A 145 -19.88 1.05 2.61
CA THR A 145 -20.42 0.18 3.67
C THR A 145 -20.98 0.97 4.85
N GLY A 146 -20.80 2.29 4.84
CA GLY A 146 -21.31 3.21 5.84
C GLY A 146 -21.08 4.67 5.45
N LYS A 147 -21.45 5.60 6.32
CA LYS A 147 -21.32 7.05 6.04
C LYS A 147 -19.87 7.51 5.81
N ARG A 148 -18.90 6.79 6.39
CA ARG A 148 -17.47 7.14 6.37
C ARG A 148 -16.60 5.92 6.14
N THR A 149 -17.15 4.85 5.65
CA THR A 149 -16.44 3.61 5.36
C THR A 149 -16.76 3.17 3.94
N CYS A 150 -15.73 2.76 3.23
CA CYS A 150 -15.83 2.28 1.87
C CYS A 150 -14.92 1.07 1.72
N THR A 151 -15.38 0.06 1.01
CA THR A 151 -14.56 -1.10 0.64
C THR A 151 -14.34 -1.08 -0.86
N ALA A 152 -13.09 -1.23 -1.28
CA ALA A 152 -12.75 -1.43 -2.69
C ALA A 152 -12.19 -2.84 -2.91
N ARG A 153 -12.64 -3.47 -3.99
CA ARG A 153 -12.12 -4.75 -4.51
C ARG A 153 -11.34 -4.48 -5.77
N THR A 154 -10.13 -4.98 -5.82
CA THR A 154 -9.19 -4.70 -6.90
C THR A 154 -8.55 -5.97 -7.42
N LEU A 155 -8.19 -5.96 -8.71
CA LEU A 155 -7.50 -7.04 -9.39
C LEU A 155 -6.35 -6.47 -10.21
N LEU A 156 -5.17 -7.07 -10.09
CA LEU A 156 -4.01 -6.84 -10.95
C LEU A 156 -3.86 -8.00 -11.91
N SER A 157 -3.53 -7.70 -13.17
CA SER A 157 -3.35 -8.71 -14.23
C SER A 157 -2.18 -8.37 -15.13
N LEU A 158 -1.66 -9.37 -15.83
CA LEU A 158 -0.74 -9.17 -16.95
C LEU A 158 -1.46 -8.52 -18.15
N SER A 159 -0.70 -8.13 -19.16
CA SER A 159 -1.22 -7.53 -20.38
C SER A 159 -2.13 -8.47 -21.20
N ASP A 160 -1.96 -9.78 -21.06
CA ASP A 160 -2.78 -10.81 -21.67
C ASP A 160 -4.08 -11.12 -20.91
N GLY A 161 -4.31 -10.42 -19.77
CA GLY A 161 -5.46 -10.64 -18.90
C GLY A 161 -5.25 -11.70 -17.82
N THR A 162 -4.08 -12.37 -17.74
CA THR A 162 -3.78 -13.34 -16.68
C THR A 162 -3.85 -12.65 -15.32
N PRO A 163 -4.74 -13.10 -14.39
CA PRO A 163 -4.89 -12.47 -13.09
C PRO A 163 -3.69 -12.81 -12.19
N LEU A 164 -3.13 -11.78 -11.53
CA LEU A 164 -1.95 -11.90 -10.68
C LEU A 164 -2.28 -11.78 -9.20
N PHE A 165 -2.97 -10.70 -8.82
CA PHE A 165 -3.18 -10.37 -7.42
C PHE A 165 -4.54 -9.71 -7.22
N ARG A 166 -5.34 -10.26 -6.31
CA ARG A 166 -6.56 -9.62 -5.83
C ARG A 166 -6.32 -8.96 -4.48
N LEU A 167 -6.88 -7.77 -4.29
CA LEU A 167 -6.78 -7.04 -3.03
C LEU A 167 -8.13 -6.40 -2.71
N GLU A 168 -8.61 -6.62 -1.49
CA GLU A 168 -9.73 -5.90 -0.89
C GLU A 168 -9.16 -4.92 0.13
N VAL A 169 -9.59 -3.65 0.05
CA VAL A 169 -9.11 -2.57 0.93
C VAL A 169 -10.29 -1.89 1.57
N ASP A 170 -10.28 -1.80 2.90
CA ASP A 170 -11.24 -1.05 3.68
C ASP A 170 -10.69 0.34 3.99
N TYR A 171 -11.46 1.38 3.66
CA TYR A 171 -11.08 2.77 3.87
C TYR A 171 -11.96 3.43 4.93
N ASN A 172 -11.32 4.20 5.80
CA ASN A 172 -11.96 5.30 6.50
C ASN A 172 -11.94 6.54 5.60
N VAL A 173 -13.11 7.07 5.28
CA VAL A 173 -13.27 8.22 4.38
C VAL A 173 -13.53 9.48 5.20
N LEU A 174 -12.60 10.43 5.13
CA LEU A 174 -12.66 11.66 5.90
C LEU A 174 -12.74 12.88 4.97
N SER A 175 -13.62 13.81 5.27
CA SER A 175 -13.57 15.14 4.66
C SER A 175 -12.32 15.90 5.12
N ALA A 176 -11.91 16.92 4.37
CA ALA A 176 -10.77 17.77 4.74
C ALA A 176 -10.89 18.35 6.15
N ALA A 177 -12.08 18.80 6.55
CA ALA A 177 -12.33 19.31 7.89
C ALA A 177 -12.19 18.23 8.97
N ALA A 178 -12.70 17.02 8.73
CA ALA A 178 -12.57 15.91 9.66
C ALA A 178 -11.12 15.45 9.79
N PHE A 179 -10.40 15.35 8.67
CA PHE A 179 -8.98 14.99 8.66
C PHE A 179 -8.15 16.01 9.45
N THR A 180 -8.33 17.31 9.18
CA THR A 180 -7.61 18.37 9.90
C THR A 180 -7.92 18.36 11.40
N ARG A 181 -9.16 18.09 11.79
CA ARG A 181 -9.53 18.01 13.22
C ARG A 181 -8.87 16.83 13.93
N LEU A 182 -8.76 15.67 13.27
CA LEU A 182 -8.18 14.46 13.86
C LEU A 182 -6.64 14.49 13.87
N PHE A 183 -6.03 15.05 12.85
CA PHE A 183 -4.58 14.98 12.63
C PHE A 183 -3.87 16.33 12.61
N GLY A 184 -4.61 17.43 12.79
CA GLY A 184 -4.05 18.79 12.72
C GLY A 184 -3.08 19.12 13.85
N GLN A 185 -3.26 18.55 15.05
CA GLN A 185 -2.34 18.74 16.18
C GLN A 185 -0.95 18.16 15.90
N ALA A 186 -0.87 16.98 15.31
CA ALA A 186 0.41 16.41 14.89
C ALA A 186 1.16 17.33 13.91
N LYS A 187 0.45 18.09 13.09
CA LYS A 187 1.04 19.11 12.20
C LYS A 187 1.61 20.30 12.97
N LEU A 188 1.01 20.70 14.09
CA LEU A 188 1.50 21.80 14.94
C LEU A 188 2.79 21.40 15.65
N GLU A 189 2.85 20.17 16.19
CA GLU A 189 4.05 19.61 16.83
C GLU A 189 5.21 19.48 15.83
N MET A 190 4.92 19.06 14.58
CA MET A 190 5.93 19.00 13.51
C MET A 190 6.42 20.40 13.06
N ARG A 191 5.55 21.44 13.13
CA ARG A 191 5.95 22.82 12.83
C ARG A 191 6.85 23.42 13.92
N ALA A 192 6.75 22.92 15.14
CA ALA A 192 7.61 23.31 16.27
C ALA A 192 9.02 22.68 16.18
N ALA A 193 9.19 21.59 15.42
CA ALA A 193 10.51 21.05 15.12
C ALA A 193 11.30 22.03 14.23
N PRO A 194 12.62 22.24 14.49
CA PRO A 194 13.45 23.14 13.68
C PRO A 194 13.36 22.72 12.21
N ARG A 195 12.79 23.59 11.37
CA ARG A 195 12.87 23.43 9.93
C ARG A 195 14.31 23.61 9.50
N PRO A 196 14.84 22.75 8.60
CA PRO A 196 16.03 23.11 7.86
C PRO A 196 15.77 24.51 7.26
N ALA A 197 16.68 25.43 7.49
CA ALA A 197 16.52 26.80 7.05
C ALA A 197 16.14 26.84 5.56
N ASP A 198 15.07 27.56 5.22
CA ASP A 198 14.55 27.67 3.84
C ASP A 198 15.56 28.25 2.84
N ASN A 199 16.74 28.73 3.32
CA ASN A 199 17.81 29.33 2.55
C ASN A 199 19.06 28.45 2.40
N VAL A 200 18.98 27.14 2.58
CA VAL A 200 20.10 26.25 2.26
C VAL A 200 20.23 26.21 0.73
N GLN A 201 21.33 26.80 0.22
CA GLN A 201 21.75 26.58 -1.17
C GLN A 201 22.03 25.10 -1.33
N ARG A 202 21.08 24.41 -1.94
CA ARG A 202 21.19 22.98 -2.24
C ARG A 202 22.10 22.77 -3.42
N THR A 203 22.94 21.76 -3.33
CA THR A 203 23.80 21.34 -4.43
C THR A 203 22.97 20.79 -5.59
N PRO A 204 23.51 20.75 -6.83
CA PRO A 204 22.83 20.06 -7.95
C PRO A 204 22.46 18.62 -7.65
N GLU A 205 23.29 17.90 -6.87
CA GLU A 205 23.03 16.52 -6.44
C GLU A 205 21.84 16.44 -5.46
N GLU A 206 21.73 17.37 -4.52
CA GLU A 206 20.59 17.45 -3.60
C GLU A 206 19.29 17.77 -4.36
N TRP A 207 19.35 18.66 -5.36
CA TRP A 207 18.22 18.92 -6.25
C TRP A 207 17.86 17.70 -7.10
N ALA A 208 18.85 16.93 -7.56
CA ALA A 208 18.62 15.68 -8.30
C ALA A 208 17.93 14.63 -7.42
N LYS A 209 18.34 14.47 -6.16
CA LYS A 209 17.70 13.58 -5.18
C LYS A 209 16.25 13.98 -4.93
N LEU A 210 15.95 15.27 -4.77
CA LEU A 210 14.60 15.77 -4.57
C LEU A 210 13.67 15.53 -5.78
N ARG A 211 14.24 15.40 -6.98
CA ARG A 211 13.48 15.07 -8.20
C ARG A 211 13.27 13.58 -8.41
N GLN A 212 14.03 12.72 -7.71
CA GLN A 212 13.85 11.27 -7.82
C GLN A 212 12.49 10.84 -7.25
N ASN A 213 11.91 9.82 -7.88
CA ASN A 213 10.75 9.15 -7.32
C ASN A 213 11.19 8.29 -6.12
N PRO A 214 10.79 8.61 -4.88
CA PRO A 214 11.20 7.86 -3.71
C PRO A 214 10.62 6.44 -3.69
N TYR A 215 9.62 6.19 -4.52
CA TYR A 215 8.91 4.91 -4.60
C TYR A 215 9.45 3.98 -5.70
N SER A 216 10.53 4.36 -6.37
CA SER A 216 11.22 3.53 -7.36
C SER A 216 12.41 2.76 -6.79
N LYS A 217 12.62 2.85 -5.49
CA LYS A 217 13.68 2.14 -4.76
C LYS A 217 13.12 1.50 -3.49
N PRO A 218 13.70 0.38 -3.05
CA PRO A 218 13.39 -0.20 -1.75
C PRO A 218 13.67 0.81 -0.62
N LEU A 219 12.91 0.72 0.47
CA LEU A 219 13.18 1.52 1.67
C LEU A 219 14.59 1.22 2.21
N GLU A 220 15.34 2.27 2.51
CA GLU A 220 16.66 2.15 3.13
C GLU A 220 16.47 1.96 4.65
N LEU A 221 16.28 0.71 5.07
CA LEU A 221 16.17 0.35 6.48
C LEU A 221 17.55 0.29 7.12
N THR A 222 17.65 0.75 8.36
CA THR A 222 18.89 0.80 9.16
C THR A 222 18.75 -0.02 10.46
N ASP A 223 19.82 -0.10 11.22
CA ASP A 223 19.84 -0.70 12.58
C ASP A 223 19.29 -2.15 12.60
N TRP A 224 19.75 -2.95 11.67
CA TRP A 224 19.35 -4.34 11.53
C TRP A 224 19.79 -5.18 12.74
N GLN A 225 18.83 -5.82 13.40
CA GLN A 225 19.04 -6.68 14.55
C GLN A 225 18.32 -7.99 14.35
N MET A 226 19.04 -9.10 14.44
CA MET A 226 18.50 -10.46 14.37
C MET A 226 18.57 -11.07 15.76
N ASP A 227 17.46 -11.63 16.23
CA ASP A 227 17.39 -12.38 17.48
C ASP A 227 16.45 -13.57 17.32
N GLY A 228 17.03 -14.78 17.42
CA GLY A 228 16.32 -16.06 17.56
C GLY A 228 15.21 -16.39 16.57
N GLY A 229 15.11 -15.77 15.43
CA GLY A 229 14.01 -15.98 14.46
C GLY A 229 13.09 -14.77 14.33
N SER A 230 13.52 -13.65 14.92
CA SER A 230 12.94 -12.33 14.73
C SER A 230 13.95 -11.37 14.12
N LEU A 231 13.47 -10.44 13.33
CA LEU A 231 14.27 -9.39 12.70
C LEU A 231 13.69 -8.04 13.03
N ARG A 232 14.55 -7.10 13.41
CA ARG A 232 14.19 -5.71 13.69
C ARG A 232 15.04 -4.76 12.86
N SER A 233 14.44 -3.63 12.46
CA SER A 233 15.13 -2.56 11.76
C SER A 233 14.40 -1.24 11.96
N SER A 234 15.00 -0.12 11.59
CA SER A 234 14.41 1.19 11.74
C SER A 234 14.49 2.02 10.44
N LEU A 235 13.66 3.07 10.39
CA LEU A 235 13.63 4.04 9.31
C LEU A 235 13.18 5.39 9.85
N VAL A 236 13.94 6.44 9.60
CA VAL A 236 13.46 7.81 9.80
C VAL A 236 12.59 8.20 8.61
N VAL A 237 11.32 8.55 8.89
CA VAL A 237 10.40 9.02 7.85
C VAL A 237 10.85 10.40 7.36
N THR A 238 11.30 10.48 6.13
CA THR A 238 11.67 11.77 5.50
C THR A 238 10.46 12.39 4.79
N PRO A 239 10.44 13.71 4.56
CA PRO A 239 9.41 14.37 3.74
C PRO A 239 9.29 13.77 2.33
N GLU A 240 10.40 13.28 1.76
CA GLU A 240 10.44 12.61 0.45
C GLU A 240 9.61 11.35 0.43
N LEU A 241 9.65 10.53 1.50
CA LEU A 241 8.85 9.32 1.65
C LEU A 241 7.35 9.59 1.80
N CYS A 242 6.96 10.84 2.01
CA CYS A 242 5.56 11.29 2.08
C CYS A 242 5.10 11.99 0.80
N LYS A 243 5.99 12.16 -0.19
CA LYS A 243 5.75 12.99 -1.36
C LYS A 243 4.59 12.45 -2.21
N GLY A 244 3.64 13.32 -2.50
CA GLY A 244 2.45 12.95 -3.29
C GLY A 244 1.32 12.28 -2.48
N HIS A 245 1.54 11.99 -1.20
CA HIS A 245 0.52 11.44 -0.31
C HIS A 245 0.10 12.50 0.71
N PHE A 246 -1.16 12.94 0.65
CA PHE A 246 -1.75 13.95 1.53
C PHE A 246 -0.93 15.24 1.64
N ALA A 247 -0.77 15.95 0.53
CA ALA A 247 0.17 17.05 0.34
C ALA A 247 0.32 18.06 1.49
N MET A 248 -0.76 18.31 2.26
CA MET A 248 -0.76 19.22 3.42
C MET A 248 -0.40 18.54 4.74
N HIS A 249 -0.27 17.22 4.73
CA HIS A 249 0.01 16.40 5.90
C HIS A 249 1.05 15.33 5.51
N PRO A 250 2.35 15.60 5.70
CA PRO A 250 3.41 14.69 5.28
C PRO A 250 3.43 13.43 6.17
N VAL A 251 2.65 12.45 5.77
CA VAL A 251 2.56 11.13 6.40
C VAL A 251 3.05 10.06 5.42
N MET A 252 3.79 9.10 5.94
CA MET A 252 4.24 7.95 5.17
C MET A 252 3.03 7.09 4.77
N PRO A 253 2.85 6.77 3.48
CA PRO A 253 1.73 5.93 3.04
C PRO A 253 1.80 4.54 3.66
N VAL A 254 0.67 4.01 4.12
CA VAL A 254 0.63 2.66 4.71
C VAL A 254 1.08 1.57 3.73
N ALA A 255 0.86 1.73 2.43
CA ALA A 255 1.34 0.78 1.43
C ALA A 255 2.89 0.78 1.32
N VAL A 256 3.54 1.92 1.58
CA VAL A 256 5.01 2.01 1.67
C VAL A 256 5.51 1.34 2.96
N VAL A 257 4.79 1.54 4.07
CA VAL A 257 5.05 0.81 5.34
C VAL A 257 4.92 -0.70 5.12
N ALA A 258 3.85 -1.15 4.42
CA ALA A 258 3.66 -2.56 4.07
C ALA A 258 4.81 -3.10 3.20
N GLY A 259 5.30 -2.31 2.25
CA GLY A 259 6.51 -2.64 1.47
C GLY A 259 7.74 -2.88 2.34
N GLY A 260 7.96 -2.05 3.36
CA GLY A 260 9.00 -2.27 4.38
C GLY A 260 8.79 -3.57 5.15
N MET A 261 7.57 -3.84 5.59
CA MET A 261 7.24 -5.08 6.32
C MET A 261 7.42 -6.34 5.46
N THR A 262 7.05 -6.30 4.17
CA THR A 262 7.29 -7.45 3.27
C THR A 262 8.78 -7.68 3.03
N ARG A 263 9.58 -6.62 2.92
CA ARG A 263 11.04 -6.73 2.86
C ARG A 263 11.63 -7.36 4.12
N MET A 264 11.16 -6.95 5.31
CA MET A 264 11.55 -7.58 6.58
C MET A 264 11.26 -9.08 6.57
N ALA A 265 10.06 -9.49 6.12
CA ALA A 265 9.66 -10.90 6.06
C ALA A 265 10.56 -11.71 5.11
N THR A 266 10.84 -11.21 3.91
CA THR A 266 11.69 -11.92 2.94
C THR A 266 13.17 -11.97 3.37
N THR A 267 13.68 -10.88 3.98
CA THR A 267 15.04 -10.85 4.55
C THR A 267 15.17 -11.85 5.69
N LEU A 268 14.20 -11.90 6.60
CA LEU A 268 14.15 -12.89 7.67
C LEU A 268 14.07 -14.32 7.11
N GLY A 269 13.24 -14.53 6.08
CA GLY A 269 13.13 -15.82 5.40
C GLY A 269 14.48 -16.30 4.86
N ARG A 270 15.20 -15.47 4.11
CA ARG A 270 16.55 -15.77 3.61
C ARG A 270 17.52 -16.14 4.73
N SER A 271 17.54 -15.38 5.80
CA SER A 271 18.41 -15.61 6.94
C SER A 271 18.11 -16.94 7.65
N LEU A 272 16.83 -17.24 7.89
CA LEU A 272 16.42 -18.49 8.56
C LEU A 272 16.64 -19.73 7.71
N GLU A 273 16.60 -19.59 6.39
CA GLU A 273 16.91 -20.65 5.42
C GLU A 273 18.42 -20.74 5.10
N GLN A 274 19.23 -19.83 5.65
CA GLN A 274 20.68 -19.72 5.37
C GLN A 274 20.98 -19.68 3.86
N CYS A 275 20.12 -19.01 3.10
CA CYS A 275 20.17 -18.93 1.65
C CYS A 275 19.87 -17.50 1.19
N ASP A 276 20.92 -16.74 0.86
CA ASP A 276 20.79 -15.33 0.44
C ASP A 276 20.12 -15.18 -0.93
N THR A 277 20.10 -16.25 -1.73
CA THR A 277 19.45 -16.29 -3.03
C THR A 277 18.02 -16.81 -2.99
N ALA A 278 17.53 -17.24 -1.81
CA ALA A 278 16.17 -17.75 -1.67
C ALA A 278 15.13 -16.74 -2.20
N ARG A 279 14.22 -17.25 -3.03
CA ARG A 279 13.14 -16.48 -3.65
C ARG A 279 11.78 -16.93 -3.13
N PHE A 280 10.84 -16.01 -3.12
CA PHE A 280 9.53 -16.19 -2.52
C PHE A 280 8.41 -15.68 -3.43
N VAL A 281 7.34 -16.46 -3.55
CA VAL A 281 6.09 -16.00 -4.15
C VAL A 281 5.10 -15.71 -3.03
N ALA A 282 4.47 -14.55 -3.04
CA ALA A 282 3.41 -14.24 -2.09
C ALA A 282 2.21 -15.18 -2.31
N LYS A 283 1.52 -15.53 -1.23
CA LYS A 283 0.30 -16.33 -1.26
C LYS A 283 -0.88 -15.53 -0.71
N ASP A 284 -0.81 -15.19 0.55
CA ASP A 284 -1.85 -14.46 1.24
C ASP A 284 -1.26 -13.29 2.03
N VAL A 285 -2.03 -12.21 2.12
CA VAL A 285 -1.66 -11.02 2.90
C VAL A 285 -2.86 -10.50 3.66
N LYS A 286 -2.63 -10.12 4.92
CA LYS A 286 -3.60 -9.41 5.75
C LYS A 286 -2.91 -8.26 6.45
N LEU A 287 -3.38 -7.04 6.20
CA LEU A 287 -2.87 -5.80 6.78
C LEU A 287 -3.94 -5.17 7.67
N SER A 288 -3.53 -4.64 8.80
CA SER A 288 -4.27 -3.61 9.56
C SER A 288 -3.41 -2.36 9.70
N ALA A 289 -4.05 -1.19 9.69
CA ALA A 289 -3.39 0.10 9.85
C ALA A 289 -4.14 0.92 10.91
N ASP A 290 -3.48 1.14 12.04
CA ASP A 290 -4.12 1.71 13.24
C ASP A 290 -3.79 3.20 13.39
N SER A 291 -2.65 3.65 12.82
CA SER A 291 -2.22 5.03 12.97
C SER A 291 -1.29 5.50 11.84
N LEU A 292 -0.95 6.78 11.86
CA LEU A 292 -0.12 7.42 10.84
C LEU A 292 1.33 7.59 11.35
N ALA A 293 2.32 7.39 10.47
CA ALA A 293 3.71 7.75 10.69
C ALA A 293 4.01 9.07 9.97
N TYR A 294 4.46 10.08 10.71
CA TYR A 294 4.73 11.43 10.18
C TYR A 294 6.20 11.61 9.84
N ALA A 295 6.48 12.51 8.90
CA ALA A 295 7.85 12.93 8.61
C ALA A 295 8.55 13.40 9.90
N GLY A 296 9.82 13.01 10.06
CA GLY A 296 10.62 13.25 11.26
C GLY A 296 10.50 12.16 12.34
N GLN A 297 9.52 11.27 12.27
CA GLN A 297 9.40 10.16 13.21
C GLN A 297 10.24 8.96 12.76
N THR A 298 10.72 8.18 13.73
CA THR A 298 11.38 6.90 13.47
C THR A 298 10.34 5.78 13.54
N VAL A 299 10.17 5.07 12.42
CA VAL A 299 9.40 3.83 12.35
C VAL A 299 10.32 2.65 12.64
N VAL A 300 9.95 1.83 13.60
CA VAL A 300 10.60 0.56 13.88
C VAL A 300 9.79 -0.55 13.24
N PHE A 301 10.46 -1.33 12.40
CA PHE A 301 9.90 -2.51 11.76
C PHE A 301 10.34 -3.75 12.54
N GLY A 302 9.42 -4.70 12.71
CA GLY A 302 9.67 -6.01 13.27
C GLY A 302 9.09 -7.09 12.37
N ALA A 303 9.76 -8.24 12.27
CA ALA A 303 9.21 -9.43 11.64
C ALA A 303 9.58 -10.66 12.47
N HIS A 304 8.65 -11.62 12.57
CA HIS A 304 8.93 -12.93 13.14
C HIS A 304 8.21 -14.01 12.30
N ARG A 305 8.82 -15.17 12.20
CA ARG A 305 8.24 -16.31 11.51
C ARG A 305 7.26 -17.04 12.42
N LYS A 306 5.95 -16.96 12.12
CA LYS A 306 4.88 -17.64 12.87
C LYS A 306 4.84 -19.14 12.63
N GLN A 307 5.03 -19.53 11.37
CA GLN A 307 4.80 -20.91 10.95
C GLN A 307 5.53 -21.25 9.66
N VAL A 308 5.89 -22.54 9.52
CA VAL A 308 6.34 -23.17 8.28
C VAL A 308 5.44 -24.38 8.00
N ARG A 309 4.95 -24.51 6.77
CA ARG A 309 4.20 -25.67 6.27
C ARG A 309 4.70 -26.03 4.89
N GLY A 310 5.60 -27.01 4.80
CA GLY A 310 6.29 -27.32 3.55
C GLY A 310 7.09 -26.10 3.08
N ALA A 311 6.83 -25.64 1.86
CA ALA A 311 7.45 -24.45 1.29
C ALA A 311 6.79 -23.12 1.73
N ASP A 312 5.66 -23.17 2.43
CA ASP A 312 4.93 -21.98 2.89
C ASP A 312 5.47 -21.49 4.23
N HIS A 313 5.90 -20.24 4.26
CA HIS A 313 6.40 -19.52 5.44
C HIS A 313 5.45 -18.37 5.77
N THR A 314 4.85 -18.39 6.95
CA THR A 314 3.99 -17.30 7.43
C THR A 314 4.76 -16.43 8.40
N PHE A 315 4.77 -15.12 8.12
CA PHE A 315 5.40 -14.10 8.94
C PHE A 315 4.36 -13.16 9.51
N ALA A 316 4.58 -12.73 10.75
CA ALA A 316 3.90 -11.56 11.30
C ALA A 316 4.91 -10.42 11.38
N CYS A 317 4.51 -9.28 10.84
CA CYS A 317 5.31 -8.08 10.81
C CYS A 317 4.57 -6.93 11.49
N THR A 318 5.33 -6.03 12.10
CA THR A 318 4.82 -4.84 12.76
C THR A 318 5.61 -3.62 12.30
N ALA A 319 4.95 -2.47 12.29
CA ALA A 319 5.59 -1.17 12.17
C ALA A 319 5.06 -0.28 13.30
N SER A 320 5.96 0.37 14.06
CA SER A 320 5.58 1.20 15.22
C SER A 320 6.39 2.49 15.28
N VAL A 321 5.82 3.51 15.93
CA VAL A 321 6.49 4.77 16.29
C VAL A 321 6.42 4.88 17.82
N GLY A 322 7.56 4.69 18.49
CA GLY A 322 7.58 4.48 19.92
C GLY A 322 6.74 3.24 20.29
N GLU A 323 5.83 3.39 21.24
CA GLU A 323 4.90 2.32 21.65
C GLU A 323 3.66 2.20 20.76
N ARG A 324 3.42 3.15 19.88
CA ARG A 324 2.22 3.22 19.05
C ARG A 324 2.39 2.39 17.79
N VAL A 325 1.54 1.38 17.61
CA VAL A 325 1.47 0.58 16.40
C VAL A 325 0.95 1.45 15.24
N VAL A 326 1.66 1.44 14.12
CA VAL A 326 1.28 2.09 12.87
C VAL A 326 0.54 1.10 11.98
N ALA A 327 1.11 -0.08 11.79
CA ALA A 327 0.51 -1.15 11.00
C ALA A 327 1.00 -2.53 11.45
N GLN A 328 0.20 -3.55 11.14
CA GLN A 328 0.53 -4.96 11.31
C GLN A 328 0.26 -5.68 9.98
N LEU A 329 1.11 -6.64 9.65
CA LEU A 329 1.02 -7.43 8.43
C LEU A 329 1.24 -8.91 8.75
N ASP A 330 0.25 -9.74 8.47
CA ASP A 330 0.45 -11.18 8.33
C ASP A 330 0.63 -11.49 6.83
N VAL A 331 1.71 -12.15 6.48
CA VAL A 331 1.99 -12.52 5.09
C VAL A 331 2.50 -13.96 5.01
N THR A 332 1.98 -14.71 4.04
CA THR A 332 2.48 -16.04 3.71
C THR A 332 3.19 -15.99 2.38
N PHE A 333 4.42 -16.48 2.37
CA PHE A 333 5.25 -16.65 1.19
C PHE A 333 5.53 -18.13 0.96
N THR A 334 5.47 -18.55 -0.29
CA THR A 334 5.96 -19.88 -0.73
C THR A 334 7.38 -19.72 -1.23
N ARG A 335 8.34 -20.48 -0.68
CA ARG A 335 9.70 -20.57 -1.19
C ARG A 335 9.70 -21.33 -2.52
N VAL A 336 10.46 -20.85 -3.54
CA VAL A 336 10.37 -21.29 -4.94
C VAL A 336 11.74 -21.48 -5.62
N ASP A 337 12.75 -21.86 -4.89
CA ASP A 337 14.12 -22.16 -5.36
C ASP A 337 14.48 -23.63 -5.21
#